data_d109c7567a99877544c5863a0f537747
#
_entry.id   d109c7567a99877544c5863a0f537747
#
_cell.length_a   1.000
_cell.length_b   1.000
_cell.length_c   1.000
_cell.angle_alpha   90.00
_cell.angle_beta   90.00
_cell.angle_gamma   90.00
#
_symmetry.space_group_name_H-M   'P 1'
#
loop_
_entity.id
_entity.type
_entity.pdbx_description
1 polymer ?
#
loop_
_entity_poly.entity_id
_entity_poly.type
_entity_poly.pdbx_seq_one_letter_code
_entity_poly.pdbx_strand_id
1 'polypeptide(L)'
;KPMFNRPPFILFVASRESMTPASQPLLHNQAGFSFQGLAPFLRMSLAGEDIRPLAQAMMAQAEQAPDNASLWLALATAMMAMGLREPGLAIQAQALAMTRVYRLSPAASSTPARLTVLMLMAEGDLSANMPLDCLLEGCGVELIYYYLAPGAFFLEPIPEHDVVMVGMGESDENRVLLDALEAVLAGWPRPVANAAQFIPNTGRALASELLQNVPGLLMPLTYPATRGQLASIAAGAAELAAQFDGCDFPVIVRPVGSQGGHGLARVDDPGGMHAYLTRQAGALFFISRFIDYRSGDGMFRKMRVALVAGEPLACHMAVSSRWMVHYVNADMFEDAARRAEELAFMEQFDAFRARHGVALAAIAERIGLDYVCIDCAQTQAGELLVFEVDHAMVVHAMDQEALFPYKKIHMAKVRQAVVDFLLRLKDGAKTRQALRKIQSAQQQQARPASGAGHAG
;
A
#
# COMPACT_ATOMS: atom_id res chain seq x y z
N LYS A 1 31.67 -11.92 4.16
CA LYS A 1 31.40 -10.50 4.47
C LYS A 1 29.90 -10.35 4.61
N PRO A 2 29.36 -9.82 5.72
CA PRO A 2 27.92 -9.72 5.92
C PRO A 2 27.36 -8.57 5.07
N MET A 3 26.49 -8.89 4.10
CA MET A 3 25.80 -7.94 3.22
C MET A 3 24.35 -7.72 3.66
N PHE A 4 24.05 -7.72 4.96
CA PHE A 4 22.68 -7.69 5.47
C PHE A 4 22.44 -6.56 6.47
N ASN A 5 22.70 -5.31 6.08
CA ASN A 5 22.29 -4.16 6.90
C ASN A 5 21.86 -3.00 6.01
N ARG A 6 20.79 -3.19 5.22
CA ARG A 6 20.15 -2.10 4.48
C ARG A 6 18.65 -2.11 4.81
N PRO A 7 18.06 -0.98 5.24
CA PRO A 7 16.65 -0.88 5.53
C PRO A 7 15.79 -1.09 4.28
N PRO A 8 14.56 -1.62 4.40
CA PRO A 8 13.72 -2.08 3.30
C PRO A 8 13.14 -0.97 2.41
N PHE A 9 13.25 0.28 2.79
CA PHE A 9 12.89 1.47 2.01
C PHE A 9 14.11 2.30 1.61
N ILE A 10 15.31 1.73 1.62
CA ILE A 10 16.43 2.38 0.94
C ILE A 10 16.19 2.20 -0.55
N LEU A 11 15.65 3.24 -1.10
CA LEU A 11 15.74 3.56 -2.48
C LEU A 11 17.24 3.61 -2.83
N PHE A 12 17.69 2.70 -3.67
CA PHE A 12 19.09 2.44 -3.98
C PHE A 12 19.81 3.71 -4.42
N VAL A 13 20.79 4.17 -3.65
CA VAL A 13 21.89 4.96 -4.20
C VAL A 13 22.96 3.99 -4.67
N ALA A 14 22.84 3.46 -5.88
CA ALA A 14 23.98 2.92 -6.59
C ALA A 14 24.84 4.12 -6.99
N SER A 15 26.05 4.23 -6.43
CA SER A 15 27.06 5.15 -6.89
C SER A 15 27.39 4.83 -8.35
N ARG A 16 26.80 5.56 -9.28
CA ARG A 16 27.24 5.70 -10.66
C ARG A 16 27.73 7.11 -10.86
N GLU A 17 28.91 7.21 -11.42
CA GLU A 17 29.54 8.46 -11.81
C GLU A 17 28.64 9.25 -12.76
N SER A 18 28.52 10.53 -12.45
CA SER A 18 28.06 11.68 -13.21
C SER A 18 27.19 11.46 -14.45
N MET A 19 25.89 11.65 -14.27
CA MET A 19 25.03 12.25 -15.29
C MET A 19 24.46 13.56 -14.75
N THR A 20 24.47 14.60 -15.58
CA THR A 20 24.06 15.98 -15.29
C THR A 20 22.66 16.05 -14.66
N PRO A 21 22.42 16.88 -13.62
CA PRO A 21 21.17 16.88 -12.88
C PRO A 21 20.04 17.55 -13.68
N ALA A 22 18.97 16.77 -13.91
CA ALA A 22 17.68 17.28 -14.41
C ALA A 22 16.69 17.64 -13.27
N SER A 23 17.19 17.89 -12.05
CA SER A 23 16.36 17.93 -10.81
C SER A 23 15.98 19.34 -10.33
N GLN A 24 15.69 20.30 -11.23
CA GLN A 24 15.31 21.66 -10.78
C GLN A 24 13.82 22.07 -10.79
N PRO A 25 12.80 21.25 -11.14
CA PRO A 25 11.41 21.73 -11.14
C PRO A 25 10.74 21.85 -9.75
N LEU A 26 11.22 21.13 -8.74
CA LEU A 26 10.53 21.05 -7.43
C LEU A 26 10.61 22.31 -6.57
N LEU A 27 11.57 23.22 -6.83
CA LEU A 27 11.83 24.39 -5.99
C LEU A 27 11.42 25.73 -6.64
N HIS A 28 10.79 25.75 -7.80
CA HIS A 28 10.66 26.96 -8.63
C HIS A 28 9.43 27.83 -8.34
N ASN A 29 8.68 27.66 -7.25
CA ASN A 29 7.57 28.56 -6.94
C ASN A 29 7.74 29.20 -5.55
N GLN A 30 8.30 30.41 -5.51
CA GLN A 30 8.46 31.21 -4.28
C GLN A 30 7.11 31.68 -3.67
N ALA A 31 5.98 31.46 -4.33
CA ALA A 31 4.67 31.95 -3.89
C ALA A 31 3.79 30.90 -3.17
N GLY A 32 4.27 29.67 -2.98
CA GLY A 32 3.54 28.62 -2.27
C GLY A 32 4.00 27.24 -2.68
N PHE A 33 4.95 26.66 -1.93
CA PHE A 33 5.30 25.26 -2.11
C PHE A 33 4.08 24.40 -1.77
N SER A 34 3.67 23.53 -2.68
CA SER A 34 2.60 22.57 -2.45
C SER A 34 3.16 21.16 -2.30
N PHE A 35 2.63 20.42 -1.34
CA PHE A 35 2.98 19.03 -1.12
C PHE A 35 2.59 18.16 -2.33
N GLN A 36 3.49 17.28 -2.79
CA GLN A 36 3.30 16.45 -3.99
C GLN A 36 3.23 14.95 -3.67
N GLY A 37 3.21 14.57 -2.40
CA GLY A 37 3.18 13.17 -1.99
C GLY A 37 4.53 12.49 -2.04
N LEU A 38 4.53 11.16 -2.15
CA LEU A 38 5.71 10.30 -2.25
C LEU A 38 6.26 10.22 -3.68
N ALA A 39 5.41 10.42 -4.69
CA ALA A 39 5.73 10.19 -6.11
C ALA A 39 7.04 10.83 -6.59
N PRO A 40 7.37 12.11 -6.28
CA PRO A 40 8.63 12.71 -6.73
C PRO A 40 9.87 12.00 -6.19
N PHE A 41 9.86 11.62 -4.91
CA PHE A 41 10.98 10.95 -4.25
C PHE A 41 11.16 9.52 -4.73
N LEU A 42 10.06 8.82 -4.98
CA LEU A 42 10.10 7.49 -5.60
C LEU A 42 10.71 7.55 -6.99
N ARG A 43 10.33 8.53 -7.80
CA ARG A 43 10.89 8.72 -9.15
C ARG A 43 12.40 8.98 -9.12
N MET A 44 12.86 9.90 -8.27
CA MET A 44 14.28 10.20 -8.09
C MET A 44 15.05 8.92 -7.75
N SER A 45 14.53 8.14 -6.87
CA SER A 45 15.18 6.92 -6.45
C SER A 45 15.21 5.83 -7.53
N LEU A 46 14.13 5.62 -8.25
CA LEU A 46 14.10 4.69 -9.39
C LEU A 46 15.06 5.15 -10.52
N ALA A 47 15.30 6.47 -10.61
CA ALA A 47 16.32 7.03 -11.49
C ALA A 47 17.76 6.90 -10.94
N GLY A 48 17.92 6.46 -9.68
CA GLY A 48 19.23 6.41 -9.01
C GLY A 48 19.75 7.78 -8.60
N GLU A 49 18.87 8.78 -8.51
CA GLU A 49 19.22 10.15 -8.12
C GLU A 49 19.35 10.26 -6.58
N ASP A 50 20.26 11.12 -6.14
CA ASP A 50 20.46 11.39 -4.71
C ASP A 50 19.42 12.41 -4.20
N ILE A 51 18.59 11.99 -3.25
CA ILE A 51 17.56 12.84 -2.63
C ILE A 51 18.18 13.85 -1.64
N ARG A 52 19.39 13.61 -1.12
CA ARG A 52 20.01 14.44 -0.07
C ARG A 52 20.14 15.92 -0.41
N PRO A 53 20.61 16.33 -1.64
CA PRO A 53 20.68 17.75 -1.98
C PRO A 53 19.31 18.43 -1.99
N LEU A 54 18.25 17.73 -2.45
CA LEU A 54 16.89 18.24 -2.41
C LEU A 54 16.37 18.39 -0.98
N ALA A 55 16.59 17.41 -0.12
CA ALA A 55 16.21 17.48 1.29
C ALA A 55 16.93 18.61 2.04
N GLN A 56 18.21 18.85 1.74
CA GLN A 56 18.97 20.00 2.30
C GLN A 56 18.38 21.35 1.84
N ALA A 57 18.03 21.47 0.57
CA ALA A 57 17.40 22.67 0.04
C ALA A 57 16.00 22.90 0.65
N MET A 58 15.21 21.85 0.82
CA MET A 58 13.91 21.92 1.51
C MET A 58 14.07 22.35 2.97
N MET A 59 15.06 21.84 3.70
CA MET A 59 15.34 22.23 5.07
C MET A 59 15.66 23.73 5.16
N ALA A 60 16.57 24.23 4.31
CA ALA A 60 16.94 25.63 4.28
C ALA A 60 15.75 26.56 3.94
N GLN A 61 14.83 26.11 3.07
CA GLN A 61 13.60 26.84 2.77
C GLN A 61 12.59 26.80 3.93
N ALA A 62 12.46 25.63 4.61
CA ALA A 62 11.56 25.49 5.73
C ALA A 62 11.99 26.36 6.94
N GLU A 63 13.29 26.53 7.14
CA GLU A 63 13.84 27.47 8.14
C GLU A 63 13.49 28.94 7.82
N GLN A 64 13.37 29.29 6.53
CA GLN A 64 12.97 30.64 6.09
C GLN A 64 11.45 30.85 6.07
N ALA A 65 10.67 29.75 5.96
CA ALA A 65 9.21 29.76 5.96
C ALA A 65 8.67 28.74 6.98
N PRO A 66 8.88 28.98 8.28
CA PRO A 66 8.60 27.99 9.34
C PRO A 66 7.11 27.63 9.49
N ASP A 67 6.20 28.44 8.97
CA ASP A 67 4.76 28.25 8.93
C ASP A 67 4.27 27.50 7.68
N ASN A 68 5.16 27.12 6.75
CA ASN A 68 4.79 26.36 5.57
C ASN A 68 4.72 24.84 5.86
N ALA A 69 3.55 24.40 6.34
CA ALA A 69 3.30 23.00 6.67
C ALA A 69 3.54 22.02 5.49
N SER A 70 3.21 22.42 4.26
CA SER A 70 3.42 21.61 3.05
C SER A 70 4.89 21.31 2.81
N LEU A 71 5.76 22.27 3.06
CA LEU A 71 7.20 22.11 2.90
C LEU A 71 7.78 21.20 3.99
N TRP A 72 7.32 21.33 5.24
CA TRP A 72 7.71 20.44 6.32
C TRP A 72 7.26 18.99 6.07
N LEU A 73 6.03 18.76 5.58
CA LEU A 73 5.56 17.42 5.25
C LEU A 73 6.35 16.81 4.08
N ALA A 74 6.70 17.61 3.07
CA ALA A 74 7.54 17.13 1.97
C ALA A 74 8.95 16.76 2.44
N LEU A 75 9.54 17.56 3.34
CA LEU A 75 10.83 17.25 3.95
C LEU A 75 10.77 15.96 4.80
N ALA A 76 9.70 15.78 5.59
CA ALA A 76 9.46 14.54 6.35
C ALA A 76 9.43 13.32 5.42
N THR A 77 8.69 13.43 4.31
CA THR A 77 8.59 12.38 3.29
C THR A 77 9.95 12.09 2.65
N ALA A 78 10.74 13.12 2.30
CA ALA A 78 12.10 12.98 1.78
C ALA A 78 13.03 12.26 2.77
N MET A 79 12.98 12.65 4.06
CA MET A 79 13.78 12.01 5.11
C MET A 79 13.44 10.53 5.26
N MET A 80 12.15 10.19 5.30
CA MET A 80 11.70 8.79 5.37
C MET A 80 12.09 8.00 4.12
N ALA A 81 12.01 8.61 2.92
CA ALA A 81 12.45 7.99 1.67
C ALA A 81 13.96 7.71 1.65
N MET A 82 14.76 8.48 2.36
CA MET A 82 16.19 8.21 2.57
C MET A 82 16.47 7.19 3.71
N GLY A 83 15.44 6.62 4.35
CA GLY A 83 15.59 5.69 5.48
C GLY A 83 15.82 6.38 6.83
N LEU A 84 15.73 7.70 6.90
CA LEU A 84 15.84 8.48 8.13
C LEU A 84 14.48 8.55 8.82
N ARG A 85 13.99 7.40 9.31
CA ARG A 85 12.64 7.23 9.84
C ARG A 85 12.34 8.16 11.01
N GLU A 86 13.15 8.12 12.06
CA GLU A 86 12.88 8.88 13.29
C GLU A 86 12.92 10.40 13.09
N PRO A 87 13.91 10.99 12.39
CA PRO A 87 13.85 12.41 12.01
C PRO A 87 12.66 12.74 11.14
N GLY A 88 12.32 11.88 10.18
CA GLY A 88 11.15 12.05 9.31
C GLY A 88 9.85 12.13 10.09
N LEU A 89 9.62 11.21 11.04
CA LEU A 89 8.44 11.21 11.91
C LEU A 89 8.35 12.46 12.79
N ALA A 90 9.48 12.92 13.36
CA ALA A 90 9.51 14.14 14.16
C ALA A 90 9.10 15.39 13.34
N ILE A 91 9.59 15.49 12.09
CA ILE A 91 9.24 16.57 11.18
C ILE A 91 7.77 16.44 10.72
N GLN A 92 7.28 15.21 10.46
CA GLN A 92 5.88 14.95 10.14
C GLN A 92 4.96 15.45 11.27
N ALA A 93 5.27 15.11 12.52
CA ALA A 93 4.49 15.56 13.67
C ALA A 93 4.42 17.11 13.76
N GLN A 94 5.53 17.81 13.46
CA GLN A 94 5.54 19.27 13.38
C GLN A 94 4.61 19.80 12.27
N ALA A 95 4.67 19.22 11.07
CA ALA A 95 3.80 19.62 9.95
C ALA A 95 2.32 19.37 10.28
N LEU A 96 1.99 18.21 10.88
CA LEU A 96 0.63 17.85 11.25
C LEU A 96 0.07 18.66 12.43
N ALA A 97 0.93 19.25 13.25
CA ALA A 97 0.51 20.22 14.27
C ALA A 97 0.06 21.55 13.67
N MET A 98 0.50 21.91 12.46
CA MET A 98 0.12 23.14 11.76
C MET A 98 -1.19 22.96 10.96
N THR A 99 -1.30 21.88 10.18
CA THR A 99 -2.50 21.47 9.45
C THR A 99 -2.50 19.96 9.21
N ARG A 100 -3.69 19.38 9.09
CA ARG A 100 -3.88 17.97 8.80
C ARG A 100 -4.42 17.71 7.39
N VAL A 101 -4.63 18.78 6.62
CA VAL A 101 -5.20 18.73 5.27
C VAL A 101 -4.17 19.19 4.25
N TYR A 102 -3.82 18.29 3.34
CA TYR A 102 -2.84 18.57 2.29
C TYR A 102 -3.41 18.24 0.91
N ARG A 103 -3.54 19.25 0.07
CA ARG A 103 -3.89 19.05 -1.34
C ARG A 103 -2.62 18.74 -2.12
N LEU A 104 -2.61 17.62 -2.81
CA LEU A 104 -1.51 17.27 -3.70
C LEU A 104 -1.71 18.02 -5.01
N SER A 105 -0.77 18.92 -5.33
CA SER A 105 -0.81 19.59 -6.62
C SER A 105 -0.49 18.59 -7.73
N PRO A 106 -1.37 18.48 -8.74
CA PRO A 106 -1.02 17.72 -9.94
C PRO A 106 0.22 18.38 -10.58
N ALA A 107 1.22 17.57 -10.96
CA ALA A 107 2.37 18.08 -11.70
C ALA A 107 1.85 18.83 -12.94
N ALA A 108 2.01 20.16 -12.95
CA ALA A 108 1.79 21.08 -14.08
C ALA A 108 0.63 20.73 -15.06
N SER A 109 -0.52 20.28 -14.58
CA SER A 109 -1.68 20.06 -15.44
C SER A 109 -2.49 21.33 -15.59
N SER A 110 -2.58 21.85 -16.81
CA SER A 110 -3.49 22.95 -17.15
C SER A 110 -4.96 22.53 -17.21
N THR A 111 -5.26 21.25 -17.02
CA THR A 111 -6.62 20.70 -17.11
C THR A 111 -7.22 20.57 -15.70
N PRO A 112 -8.45 21.05 -15.44
CA PRO A 112 -9.12 20.86 -14.17
C PRO A 112 -9.25 19.39 -13.81
N ALA A 113 -9.15 19.06 -12.52
CA ALA A 113 -9.33 17.71 -12.03
C ALA A 113 -10.75 17.20 -12.36
N ARG A 114 -10.82 15.98 -12.91
CA ARG A 114 -12.10 15.32 -13.22
C ARG A 114 -12.74 14.70 -11.97
N LEU A 115 -11.91 14.45 -10.98
CA LEU A 115 -12.25 13.72 -9.76
C LEU A 115 -11.38 14.22 -8.61
N THR A 116 -12.00 14.50 -7.46
CA THR A 116 -11.32 14.81 -6.20
C THR A 116 -11.55 13.68 -5.20
N VAL A 117 -10.48 13.08 -4.70
CA VAL A 117 -10.51 12.00 -3.71
C VAL A 117 -9.96 12.47 -2.39
N LEU A 118 -10.75 12.35 -1.33
CA LEU A 118 -10.31 12.57 0.05
C LEU A 118 -9.73 11.27 0.59
N MET A 119 -8.42 11.26 0.83
CA MET A 119 -7.70 10.14 1.41
C MET A 119 -7.64 10.30 2.94
N LEU A 120 -8.21 9.38 3.70
CA LEU A 120 -8.08 9.36 5.15
C LEU A 120 -6.79 8.63 5.55
N MET A 121 -5.87 9.39 6.12
CA MET A 121 -4.49 8.98 6.39
C MET A 121 -4.23 8.89 7.89
N ALA A 122 -3.29 8.02 8.29
CA ALA A 122 -2.73 7.98 9.63
C ALA A 122 -1.35 8.65 9.69
N GLU A 123 -0.98 9.16 10.86
CA GLU A 123 0.41 9.51 11.16
C GLU A 123 1.27 8.24 11.11
N GLY A 124 2.51 8.35 10.63
CA GLY A 124 3.40 7.21 10.57
C GLY A 124 4.41 7.30 9.43
N ASP A 125 5.16 6.23 9.24
CA ASP A 125 6.14 6.15 8.15
C ASP A 125 5.46 5.89 6.79
N LEU A 126 6.29 5.74 5.74
CA LEU A 126 5.79 5.58 4.37
C LEU A 126 4.92 4.34 4.16
N SER A 127 5.01 3.35 5.06
CA SER A 127 4.21 2.13 5.00
C SER A 127 2.86 2.23 5.75
N ALA A 128 2.67 3.31 6.51
CA ALA A 128 1.45 3.51 7.29
C ALA A 128 0.22 3.80 6.43
N ASN A 129 0.43 4.21 5.17
CA ASN A 129 -0.65 4.64 4.29
C ASN A 129 -0.43 4.18 2.84
N MET A 130 -1.52 4.07 2.12
CA MET A 130 -1.52 3.77 0.68
C MET A 130 -0.95 4.94 -0.12
N PRO A 131 0.14 4.77 -0.88
CA PRO A 131 0.74 5.82 -1.70
C PRO A 131 0.06 5.90 -3.08
N LEU A 132 -1.22 6.27 -3.10
CA LEU A 132 -2.02 6.32 -4.31
C LEU A 132 -1.53 7.39 -5.30
N ASP A 133 -0.84 8.42 -4.80
CA ASP A 133 -0.18 9.45 -5.59
C ASP A 133 0.87 8.86 -6.56
N CYS A 134 1.58 7.80 -6.17
CA CYS A 134 2.54 7.12 -7.03
C CYS A 134 1.89 6.48 -8.26
N LEU A 135 0.65 6.02 -8.15
CA LEU A 135 -0.08 5.41 -9.27
C LEU A 135 -0.84 6.44 -10.10
N LEU A 136 -1.47 7.43 -9.46
CA LEU A 136 -2.42 8.36 -10.11
C LEU A 136 -1.81 9.66 -10.58
N GLU A 137 -0.50 9.84 -10.48
CA GLU A 137 0.16 11.05 -10.96
C GLU A 137 -0.18 11.32 -12.44
N GLY A 138 -0.59 12.57 -12.73
CA GLY A 138 -0.93 13.00 -14.10
C GLY A 138 -2.24 12.46 -14.67
N CYS A 139 -3.10 11.79 -13.87
CA CYS A 139 -4.36 11.20 -14.34
C CYS A 139 -5.58 12.12 -14.27
N GLY A 140 -5.41 13.40 -13.91
CA GLY A 140 -6.53 14.31 -13.70
C GLY A 140 -7.38 13.97 -12.47
N VAL A 141 -6.78 13.29 -11.49
CA VAL A 141 -7.34 13.04 -10.16
C VAL A 141 -6.62 13.94 -9.17
N GLU A 142 -7.38 14.74 -8.42
CA GLU A 142 -6.88 15.50 -7.30
C GLU A 142 -6.94 14.61 -6.05
N LEU A 143 -5.84 14.48 -5.33
CA LEU A 143 -5.78 13.79 -4.05
C LEU A 143 -5.69 14.82 -2.93
N ILE A 144 -6.52 14.66 -1.90
CA ILE A 144 -6.47 15.45 -0.67
C ILE A 144 -6.18 14.47 0.46
N TYR A 145 -5.03 14.62 1.11
CA TYR A 145 -4.68 13.85 2.29
C TYR A 145 -5.24 14.52 3.53
N TYR A 146 -6.05 13.80 4.28
CA TYR A 146 -6.55 14.22 5.58
C TYR A 146 -5.98 13.29 6.65
N TYR A 147 -5.02 13.79 7.43
CA TYR A 147 -4.43 13.03 8.51
C TYR A 147 -5.33 13.07 9.75
N LEU A 148 -5.85 11.92 10.13
CA LEU A 148 -6.74 11.78 11.27
C LEU A 148 -5.94 11.87 12.58
N ALA A 149 -6.58 12.42 13.62
CA ALA A 149 -6.01 12.48 14.95
C ALA A 149 -6.67 11.46 15.87
N PRO A 150 -5.91 10.74 16.71
CA PRO A 150 -6.50 9.89 17.74
C PRO A 150 -7.41 10.68 18.68
N GLY A 151 -8.66 10.20 18.87
CA GLY A 151 -9.64 10.83 19.79
C GLY A 151 -10.41 12.04 19.23
N ALA A 152 -9.96 12.64 18.13
CA ALA A 152 -10.67 13.73 17.44
C ALA A 152 -10.40 13.64 15.93
N PHE A 153 -11.19 12.85 15.20
CA PHE A 153 -10.90 12.48 13.80
C PHE A 153 -10.72 13.66 12.87
N PHE A 154 -11.64 14.62 12.91
CA PHE A 154 -11.67 15.76 12.00
C PHE A 154 -11.47 17.06 12.78
N LEU A 155 -10.21 17.45 12.94
CA LEU A 155 -9.85 18.72 13.62
C LEU A 155 -10.03 19.94 12.72
N GLU A 156 -10.08 19.75 11.43
CA GLU A 156 -10.26 20.79 10.43
C GLU A 156 -11.51 20.53 9.59
N PRO A 157 -12.08 21.56 8.92
CA PRO A 157 -13.20 21.38 8.01
C PRO A 157 -12.87 20.35 6.92
N ILE A 158 -13.83 19.48 6.64
CA ILE A 158 -13.68 18.46 5.60
C ILE A 158 -13.75 19.13 4.22
N PRO A 159 -12.71 19.01 3.39
CA PRO A 159 -12.70 19.59 2.05
C PRO A 159 -13.78 19.00 1.15
N GLU A 160 -14.25 19.79 0.17
CA GLU A 160 -15.11 19.29 -0.90
C GLU A 160 -14.40 18.16 -1.66
N HIS A 161 -15.09 17.06 -1.87
CA HIS A 161 -14.58 15.87 -2.54
C HIS A 161 -15.71 15.07 -3.21
N ASP A 162 -15.35 14.22 -4.17
CA ASP A 162 -16.29 13.35 -4.87
C ASP A 162 -16.38 11.96 -4.21
N VAL A 163 -15.25 11.42 -3.74
CA VAL A 163 -15.11 10.10 -3.13
C VAL A 163 -14.21 10.22 -1.92
N VAL A 164 -14.53 9.54 -0.83
CA VAL A 164 -13.59 9.32 0.28
C VAL A 164 -12.97 7.94 0.16
N MET A 165 -11.68 7.81 0.45
CA MET A 165 -10.98 6.53 0.45
C MET A 165 -10.17 6.39 1.74
N VAL A 166 -10.29 5.24 2.41
CA VAL A 166 -9.45 4.95 3.58
C VAL A 166 -8.07 4.53 3.08
N GLY A 167 -7.09 5.42 3.31
CA GLY A 167 -5.71 5.22 2.89
C GLY A 167 -4.81 4.61 3.95
N MET A 168 -5.20 4.68 5.23
CA MET A 168 -4.39 4.12 6.31
C MET A 168 -4.32 2.60 6.27
N GLY A 169 -3.11 2.06 6.48
CA GLY A 169 -2.82 0.64 6.51
C GLY A 169 -3.27 -0.06 7.79
N GLU A 170 -3.32 -1.38 7.74
CA GLU A 170 -3.56 -2.22 8.91
C GLU A 170 -2.32 -2.20 9.83
N SER A 171 -2.54 -1.84 11.08
CA SER A 171 -1.56 -1.94 12.17
C SER A 171 -2.28 -1.84 13.52
N ASP A 172 -1.59 -2.27 14.59
CA ASP A 172 -2.14 -2.15 15.96
C ASP A 172 -2.38 -0.67 16.33
N GLU A 173 -1.50 0.24 15.87
CA GLU A 173 -1.62 1.68 16.11
C GLU A 173 -2.87 2.26 15.43
N ASN A 174 -3.21 1.79 14.24
CA ASN A 174 -4.34 2.29 13.46
C ASN A 174 -5.67 1.63 13.84
N ARG A 175 -5.67 0.53 14.60
CA ARG A 175 -6.87 -0.24 14.94
C ARG A 175 -7.97 0.63 15.53
N VAL A 176 -7.63 1.44 16.54
CA VAL A 176 -8.59 2.32 17.22
C VAL A 176 -9.22 3.34 16.26
N LEU A 177 -8.43 3.87 15.32
CA LEU A 177 -8.92 4.80 14.30
C LEU A 177 -9.85 4.10 13.31
N LEU A 178 -9.46 2.91 12.84
CA LEU A 178 -10.26 2.12 11.88
C LEU A 178 -11.62 1.70 12.48
N ASP A 179 -11.62 1.19 13.71
CA ASP A 179 -12.86 0.78 14.41
C ASP A 179 -13.83 1.95 14.57
N ALA A 180 -13.31 3.12 14.92
CA ALA A 180 -14.15 4.31 15.10
C ALA A 180 -14.61 4.92 13.76
N LEU A 181 -13.85 4.79 12.69
CA LEU A 181 -14.22 5.26 11.36
C LEU A 181 -15.39 4.49 10.74
N GLU A 182 -15.59 3.22 11.09
CA GLU A 182 -16.70 2.42 10.57
C GLU A 182 -18.04 3.14 10.76
N ALA A 183 -18.35 3.56 11.99
CA ALA A 183 -19.60 4.25 12.31
C ALA A 183 -19.71 5.62 11.61
N VAL A 184 -18.61 6.36 11.51
CA VAL A 184 -18.55 7.67 10.85
C VAL A 184 -18.79 7.55 9.35
N LEU A 185 -18.14 6.60 8.70
CA LEU A 185 -18.21 6.39 7.25
C LEU A 185 -19.54 5.75 6.81
N ALA A 186 -20.23 5.00 7.68
CA ALA A 186 -21.55 4.47 7.39
C ALA A 186 -22.58 5.58 7.05
N GLY A 187 -22.43 6.77 7.64
CA GLY A 187 -23.26 7.96 7.38
C GLY A 187 -22.64 8.97 6.40
N TRP A 188 -21.51 8.66 5.76
CA TRP A 188 -20.78 9.62 4.94
C TRP A 188 -21.59 10.05 3.71
N PRO A 189 -21.64 11.37 3.39
CA PRO A 189 -22.51 11.87 2.31
C PRO A 189 -21.98 11.58 0.90
N ARG A 190 -20.76 11.11 0.77
CA ARG A 190 -20.10 10.74 -0.49
C ARG A 190 -19.79 9.23 -0.50
N PRO A 191 -19.55 8.61 -1.67
CA PRO A 191 -19.11 7.21 -1.73
C PRO A 191 -17.84 6.99 -0.94
N VAL A 192 -17.76 5.83 -0.28
CA VAL A 192 -16.59 5.36 0.46
C VAL A 192 -15.94 4.24 -0.34
N ALA A 193 -14.64 4.36 -0.57
CA ALA A 193 -13.79 3.30 -1.12
C ALA A 193 -12.88 2.75 -0.02
N ASN A 194 -12.59 1.46 -0.07
CA ASN A 194 -11.83 0.75 0.95
C ASN A 194 -12.38 1.03 2.37
N ALA A 195 -13.61 0.63 2.61
CA ALA A 195 -14.29 0.92 3.88
C ALA A 195 -13.49 0.39 5.09
N ALA A 196 -13.44 1.19 6.16
CA ALA A 196 -12.54 0.99 7.30
C ALA A 196 -12.65 -0.40 7.97
N GLN A 197 -13.86 -0.96 8.06
CA GLN A 197 -14.11 -2.27 8.67
C GLN A 197 -13.43 -3.44 7.94
N PHE A 198 -13.03 -3.27 6.67
CA PHE A 198 -12.37 -4.31 5.88
C PHE A 198 -10.84 -4.19 5.87
N ILE A 199 -10.28 -3.06 6.29
CA ILE A 199 -8.82 -2.87 6.37
C ILE A 199 -8.16 -3.94 7.26
N PRO A 200 -8.71 -4.29 8.44
CA PRO A 200 -8.16 -5.35 9.29
C PRO A 200 -8.01 -6.71 8.60
N ASN A 201 -8.81 -7.00 7.57
CA ASN A 201 -8.73 -8.25 6.81
C ASN A 201 -7.41 -8.40 6.04
N THR A 202 -6.60 -7.34 5.91
CA THR A 202 -5.26 -7.40 5.32
C THR A 202 -4.18 -7.80 6.32
N GLY A 203 -4.49 -7.83 7.62
CA GLY A 203 -3.57 -8.28 8.67
C GLY A 203 -3.13 -9.73 8.44
N ARG A 204 -1.83 -10.01 8.59
CA ARG A 204 -1.21 -11.29 8.17
C ARG A 204 -1.88 -12.53 8.77
N ALA A 205 -2.22 -12.50 10.06
CA ALA A 205 -2.90 -13.61 10.72
C ALA A 205 -4.33 -13.75 10.17
N LEU A 206 -5.11 -12.68 10.20
CA LEU A 206 -6.52 -12.70 9.78
C LEU A 206 -6.66 -13.01 8.28
N ALA A 207 -5.84 -12.40 7.42
CA ALA A 207 -5.83 -12.73 5.98
C ALA A 207 -5.57 -14.22 5.75
N SER A 208 -4.59 -14.80 6.48
CA SER A 208 -4.27 -16.22 6.35
C SER A 208 -5.42 -17.14 6.80
N GLU A 209 -6.20 -16.72 7.80
CA GLU A 209 -7.41 -17.44 8.25
C GLU A 209 -8.56 -17.31 7.23
N LEU A 210 -8.83 -16.08 6.79
CA LEU A 210 -9.91 -15.78 5.83
C LEU A 210 -9.74 -16.53 4.51
N LEU A 211 -8.51 -16.76 4.08
CA LEU A 211 -8.19 -17.38 2.79
C LEU A 211 -8.00 -18.90 2.85
N GLN A 212 -8.33 -19.57 3.97
CA GLN A 212 -8.31 -21.03 4.05
C GLN A 212 -9.42 -21.67 3.20
N ASN A 213 -9.19 -22.90 2.78
CA ASN A 213 -10.18 -23.75 2.08
C ASN A 213 -10.72 -23.14 0.78
N VAL A 214 -9.92 -22.36 0.07
CA VAL A 214 -10.23 -21.85 -1.28
C VAL A 214 -9.58 -22.78 -2.30
N PRO A 215 -10.33 -23.37 -3.25
CA PRO A 215 -9.75 -24.22 -4.27
C PRO A 215 -8.68 -23.51 -5.10
N GLY A 216 -7.51 -24.12 -5.22
CA GLY A 216 -6.40 -23.56 -6.00
C GLY A 216 -5.67 -22.39 -5.36
N LEU A 217 -5.98 -22.05 -4.10
CA LEU A 217 -5.27 -21.05 -3.31
C LEU A 217 -4.55 -21.70 -2.13
N LEU A 218 -3.31 -21.29 -1.91
CA LEU A 218 -2.51 -21.65 -0.75
C LEU A 218 -2.03 -20.38 -0.06
N MET A 219 -2.49 -20.12 1.16
CA MET A 219 -1.92 -19.14 2.06
C MET A 219 -1.64 -19.85 3.39
N PRO A 220 -0.36 -20.09 3.75
CA PRO A 220 -0.03 -20.77 5.01
C PRO A 220 -0.57 -19.95 6.19
N LEU A 221 -1.19 -20.63 7.16
CA LEU A 221 -1.61 -19.98 8.41
C LEU A 221 -0.43 -19.26 9.04
N THR A 222 -0.69 -18.05 9.49
CA THR A 222 0.30 -17.17 10.10
C THR A 222 -0.13 -16.88 11.53
N TYR A 223 0.73 -17.21 12.46
CA TYR A 223 0.45 -17.09 13.89
C TYR A 223 1.29 -15.99 14.52
N PRO A 224 0.71 -15.14 15.40
CA PRO A 224 1.50 -14.34 16.31
C PRO A 224 2.18 -15.26 17.34
N ALA A 225 3.46 -15.03 17.60
CA ALA A 225 4.27 -15.81 18.51
C ALA A 225 5.08 -14.90 19.42
N THR A 226 5.08 -15.19 20.71
CA THR A 226 5.96 -14.50 21.67
C THR A 226 7.39 -15.03 21.58
N ARG A 227 8.36 -14.19 21.93
CA ARG A 227 9.77 -14.63 22.07
C ARG A 227 9.91 -15.85 22.98
N GLY A 228 9.13 -15.93 24.07
CA GLY A 228 9.16 -17.05 25.01
C GLY A 228 8.74 -18.37 24.37
N GLN A 229 7.68 -18.37 23.57
CA GLN A 229 7.24 -19.56 22.83
C GLN A 229 8.31 -20.02 21.83
N LEU A 230 8.87 -19.10 21.03
CA LEU A 230 9.92 -19.43 20.07
C LEU A 230 11.22 -19.90 20.79
N ALA A 231 11.55 -19.34 21.94
CA ALA A 231 12.70 -19.78 22.75
C ALA A 231 12.49 -21.19 23.32
N SER A 232 11.27 -21.53 23.74
CA SER A 232 10.94 -22.90 24.21
C SER A 232 11.08 -23.95 23.08
N ILE A 233 10.67 -23.58 21.86
CA ILE A 233 10.87 -24.44 20.67
C ILE A 233 12.37 -24.57 20.34
N ALA A 234 13.11 -23.45 20.39
CA ALA A 234 14.56 -23.44 20.16
C ALA A 234 15.35 -24.30 21.15
N ALA A 235 14.86 -24.40 22.39
CA ALA A 235 15.46 -25.23 23.45
C ALA A 235 14.98 -26.69 23.42
N GLY A 236 14.08 -27.07 22.51
CA GLY A 236 13.46 -28.40 22.46
C GLY A 236 12.50 -28.71 23.61
N ALA A 237 12.06 -27.67 24.32
CA ALA A 237 11.12 -27.79 25.44
C ALA A 237 9.66 -27.78 24.99
N ALA A 238 9.39 -27.42 23.74
CA ALA A 238 8.08 -27.43 23.11
C ALA A 238 8.17 -27.86 21.64
N GLU A 239 7.20 -28.65 21.19
CA GLU A 239 7.07 -29.04 19.78
C GLU A 239 6.41 -27.90 18.99
N LEU A 240 6.95 -27.62 17.79
CA LEU A 240 6.47 -26.54 16.92
C LEU A 240 4.99 -26.75 16.52
N ALA A 241 4.64 -27.94 16.05
CA ALA A 241 3.29 -28.29 15.62
C ALA A 241 2.27 -28.29 16.78
N ALA A 242 2.70 -28.50 18.02
CA ALA A 242 1.84 -28.42 19.19
C ALA A 242 1.51 -26.96 19.59
N GLN A 243 2.36 -26.01 19.19
CA GLN A 243 2.18 -24.57 19.46
C GLN A 243 1.44 -23.87 18.30
N PHE A 244 1.70 -24.30 17.05
CA PHE A 244 1.22 -23.65 15.83
C PHE A 244 0.77 -24.72 14.84
N ASP A 245 -0.53 -24.87 14.69
CA ASP A 245 -1.12 -25.91 13.84
C ASP A 245 -0.62 -25.82 12.38
N GLY A 246 -0.29 -26.98 11.80
CA GLY A 246 0.24 -27.06 10.44
C GLY A 246 1.64 -26.46 10.24
N CYS A 247 2.33 -26.05 11.31
CA CYS A 247 3.70 -25.56 11.25
C CYS A 247 4.70 -26.66 11.57
N ASP A 248 5.54 -27.00 10.58
CA ASP A 248 6.74 -27.83 10.72
C ASP A 248 7.93 -27.10 10.10
N PHE A 249 9.15 -27.42 10.56
CA PHE A 249 10.34 -26.87 9.93
C PHE A 249 10.47 -27.35 8.47
N PRO A 250 10.90 -26.50 7.55
CA PRO A 250 11.29 -25.09 7.77
C PRO A 250 10.10 -24.14 7.94
N VAL A 251 10.28 -23.11 8.75
CA VAL A 251 9.28 -22.04 8.96
C VAL A 251 9.82 -20.68 8.52
N ILE A 252 8.91 -19.75 8.26
CA ILE A 252 9.19 -18.33 8.12
C ILE A 252 8.91 -17.65 9.45
N VAL A 253 9.86 -16.83 9.90
CA VAL A 253 9.71 -16.01 11.11
C VAL A 253 10.05 -14.56 10.78
N ARG A 254 9.28 -13.61 11.32
CA ARG A 254 9.53 -12.18 11.18
C ARG A 254 9.01 -11.40 12.39
N PRO A 255 9.63 -10.26 12.78
CA PRO A 255 9.08 -9.40 13.84
C PRO A 255 7.72 -8.83 13.44
N VAL A 256 6.79 -8.70 14.40
CA VAL A 256 5.52 -7.98 14.19
C VAL A 256 5.84 -6.51 13.87
N GLY A 257 5.05 -5.88 12.99
CA GLY A 257 5.25 -4.51 12.53
C GLY A 257 6.42 -4.33 11.54
N SER A 258 7.16 -5.40 11.18
CA SER A 258 8.23 -5.29 10.18
C SER A 258 7.68 -5.30 8.76
N GLN A 259 8.20 -4.40 7.91
CA GLN A 259 7.84 -4.27 6.49
C GLN A 259 9.06 -4.56 5.58
N GLY A 260 8.83 -4.72 4.26
CA GLY A 260 9.89 -4.88 3.27
C GLY A 260 10.86 -6.05 3.50
N GLY A 261 10.43 -7.10 4.21
CA GLY A 261 11.28 -8.26 4.53
C GLY A 261 12.28 -8.02 5.67
N HIS A 262 12.16 -6.90 6.41
CA HIS A 262 13.05 -6.63 7.52
C HIS A 262 12.87 -7.68 8.64
N GLY A 263 13.98 -8.31 9.06
CA GLY A 263 13.95 -9.38 10.05
C GLY A 263 13.28 -10.67 9.60
N LEU A 264 12.82 -10.77 8.33
CA LEU A 264 12.26 -12.00 7.77
C LEU A 264 13.36 -13.06 7.60
N ALA A 265 13.12 -14.26 8.12
CA ALA A 265 14.04 -15.37 7.95
C ALA A 265 13.29 -16.68 7.74
N ARG A 266 13.89 -17.55 6.93
CA ARG A 266 13.59 -18.97 6.94
C ARG A 266 14.43 -19.65 8.03
N VAL A 267 13.78 -20.43 8.85
CA VAL A 267 14.37 -21.16 9.97
C VAL A 267 14.13 -22.64 9.73
N ASP A 268 15.22 -23.39 9.61
CA ASP A 268 15.17 -24.78 9.16
C ASP A 268 15.08 -25.81 10.31
N ASP A 269 15.45 -25.40 11.54
CA ASP A 269 15.50 -26.28 12.72
C ASP A 269 15.50 -25.47 14.03
N PRO A 270 15.41 -26.11 15.22
CA PRO A 270 15.48 -25.41 16.51
C PRO A 270 16.79 -24.63 16.74
N GLY A 271 17.93 -25.10 16.23
CA GLY A 271 19.21 -24.39 16.31
C GLY A 271 19.18 -23.08 15.51
N GLY A 272 18.60 -23.12 14.31
CA GLY A 272 18.32 -21.95 13.49
C GLY A 272 17.39 -20.96 14.18
N MET A 273 16.37 -21.45 14.93
CA MET A 273 15.48 -20.60 15.74
C MET A 273 16.26 -19.89 16.85
N HIS A 274 17.13 -20.60 17.57
CA HIS A 274 18.00 -19.98 18.59
C HIS A 274 18.87 -18.88 17.97
N ALA A 275 19.54 -19.18 16.87
CA ALA A 275 20.38 -18.22 16.14
C ALA A 275 19.59 -17.00 15.65
N TYR A 276 18.34 -17.18 15.21
CA TYR A 276 17.44 -16.10 14.80
C TYR A 276 17.11 -15.18 15.99
N LEU A 277 16.67 -15.74 17.11
CA LEU A 277 16.32 -14.98 18.32
C LEU A 277 17.50 -14.22 18.93
N THR A 278 18.72 -14.72 18.77
CA THR A 278 19.94 -14.01 19.21
C THR A 278 20.16 -12.72 18.40
N ARG A 279 19.76 -12.68 17.13
CA ARG A 279 19.96 -11.53 16.25
C ARG A 279 18.80 -10.54 16.25
N GLN A 280 17.59 -11.00 16.59
CA GLN A 280 16.38 -10.18 16.56
C GLN A 280 15.96 -9.80 17.96
N ALA A 281 15.76 -8.49 18.21
CA ALA A 281 15.43 -7.97 19.54
C ALA A 281 13.92 -7.96 19.87
N GLY A 282 13.02 -8.16 18.89
CA GLY A 282 11.56 -8.07 19.05
C GLY A 282 11.01 -9.00 20.14
N ALA A 283 9.89 -8.62 20.75
CA ALA A 283 9.13 -9.42 21.72
C ALA A 283 8.07 -10.31 21.06
N LEU A 284 7.52 -9.85 19.93
CA LEU A 284 6.45 -10.51 19.15
C LEU A 284 6.91 -10.75 17.72
N PHE A 285 6.52 -11.89 17.20
CA PHE A 285 6.86 -12.35 15.85
C PHE A 285 5.63 -12.92 15.17
N PHE A 286 5.65 -12.94 13.85
CA PHE A 286 4.81 -13.84 13.07
C PHE A 286 5.60 -15.08 12.69
N ILE A 287 4.94 -16.24 12.75
CA ILE A 287 5.48 -17.52 12.31
C ILE A 287 4.49 -18.18 11.36
N SER A 288 4.99 -18.78 10.29
CA SER A 288 4.21 -19.57 9.33
C SER A 288 5.07 -20.65 8.71
N ARG A 289 4.44 -21.71 8.16
CA ARG A 289 5.14 -22.75 7.43
C ARG A 289 5.81 -22.16 6.16
N PHE A 290 7.05 -22.55 5.88
CA PHE A 290 7.71 -22.22 4.62
C PHE A 290 7.16 -23.13 3.50
N ILE A 291 6.79 -22.52 2.36
CA ILE A 291 6.42 -23.23 1.14
C ILE A 291 7.55 -23.03 0.13
N ASP A 292 8.10 -24.13 -0.38
CA ASP A 292 9.05 -24.07 -1.47
C ASP A 292 8.29 -23.89 -2.80
N TYR A 293 8.39 -22.71 -3.35
CA TYR A 293 7.72 -22.33 -4.60
C TYR A 293 8.68 -22.22 -5.79
N ARG A 294 9.84 -22.87 -5.69
CA ARG A 294 10.75 -22.96 -6.83
C ARG A 294 10.05 -23.55 -8.04
N SER A 295 10.25 -22.93 -9.19
CA SER A 295 9.88 -23.53 -10.46
C SER A 295 10.84 -24.66 -10.86
N GLY A 296 10.51 -25.44 -11.88
CA GLY A 296 11.33 -26.59 -12.31
C GLY A 296 12.76 -26.24 -12.76
N ASP A 297 13.02 -24.96 -13.09
CA ASP A 297 14.35 -24.43 -13.40
C ASP A 297 15.14 -23.96 -12.16
N GLY A 298 14.62 -24.16 -10.97
CA GLY A 298 15.25 -23.75 -9.70
C GLY A 298 15.07 -22.28 -9.33
N MET A 299 14.38 -21.48 -10.15
CA MET A 299 14.14 -20.07 -9.90
C MET A 299 12.84 -19.82 -9.13
N PHE A 300 12.82 -18.73 -8.36
CA PHE A 300 11.65 -18.25 -7.63
C PHE A 300 11.04 -17.06 -8.38
N ARG A 301 9.74 -17.09 -8.60
CA ARG A 301 8.98 -16.04 -9.27
C ARG A 301 7.94 -15.48 -8.31
N LYS A 302 8.04 -14.19 -8.03
CA LYS A 302 7.09 -13.45 -7.18
C LYS A 302 6.39 -12.40 -8.02
N MET A 303 5.08 -12.44 -7.99
CA MET A 303 4.22 -11.53 -8.75
C MET A 303 3.48 -10.59 -7.80
N ARG A 304 3.29 -9.34 -8.21
CA ARG A 304 2.32 -8.43 -7.60
C ARG A 304 1.14 -8.27 -8.53
N VAL A 305 -0.05 -8.51 -7.98
CA VAL A 305 -1.33 -8.37 -8.67
C VAL A 305 -2.20 -7.41 -7.88
N ALA A 306 -2.74 -6.39 -8.54
CA ALA A 306 -3.75 -5.50 -7.96
C ALA A 306 -5.15 -6.04 -8.27
N LEU A 307 -6.03 -6.02 -7.28
CA LEU A 307 -7.45 -6.28 -7.43
C LEU A 307 -8.17 -4.93 -7.32
N VAL A 308 -8.82 -4.50 -8.40
CA VAL A 308 -9.54 -3.22 -8.48
C VAL A 308 -11.01 -3.51 -8.72
N ALA A 309 -11.86 -3.28 -7.73
CA ALA A 309 -13.26 -3.69 -7.75
C ALA A 309 -13.44 -5.17 -8.13
N GLY A 310 -12.55 -6.03 -7.62
CA GLY A 310 -12.53 -7.46 -7.89
C GLY A 310 -11.81 -7.88 -9.19
N GLU A 311 -11.45 -6.94 -10.07
CA GLU A 311 -10.75 -7.23 -11.33
C GLU A 311 -9.23 -7.34 -11.08
N PRO A 312 -8.59 -8.49 -11.39
CA PRO A 312 -7.16 -8.66 -11.21
C PRO A 312 -6.34 -8.06 -12.35
N LEU A 313 -5.25 -7.39 -12.01
CA LEU A 313 -4.36 -6.66 -12.92
C LEU A 313 -2.89 -6.90 -12.54
N ALA A 314 -2.04 -7.20 -13.53
CA ALA A 314 -0.61 -7.38 -13.31
C ALA A 314 0.07 -6.05 -12.98
N CYS A 315 0.88 -6.03 -11.90
CA CYS A 315 1.72 -4.89 -11.55
C CYS A 315 3.19 -5.14 -11.89
N HIS A 316 3.75 -6.27 -11.45
CA HIS A 316 5.10 -6.69 -11.80
C HIS A 316 5.34 -8.17 -11.49
N MET A 317 6.45 -8.70 -12.00
CA MET A 317 7.00 -10.00 -11.60
C MET A 317 8.50 -9.87 -11.38
N ALA A 318 9.00 -10.43 -10.28
CA ALA A 318 10.43 -10.53 -10.00
C ALA A 318 10.88 -11.99 -10.05
N VAL A 319 12.05 -12.25 -10.65
CA VAL A 319 12.64 -13.59 -10.80
C VAL A 319 13.97 -13.62 -10.05
N SER A 320 14.16 -14.61 -9.17
CA SER A 320 15.37 -14.70 -8.34
C SER A 320 15.80 -16.16 -8.13
N SER A 321 17.09 -16.39 -7.94
CA SER A 321 17.63 -17.67 -7.47
C SER A 321 17.45 -17.86 -5.96
N ARG A 322 16.94 -16.86 -5.24
CA ARG A 322 16.73 -16.87 -3.79
C ARG A 322 15.25 -16.89 -3.47
N TRP A 323 14.86 -17.63 -2.42
CA TRP A 323 13.47 -17.74 -1.99
C TRP A 323 12.85 -16.41 -1.50
N MET A 324 13.65 -15.52 -0.89
CA MET A 324 13.20 -14.19 -0.48
C MET A 324 13.36 -13.21 -1.63
N VAL A 325 12.27 -13.06 -2.39
CA VAL A 325 12.26 -12.23 -3.59
C VAL A 325 11.69 -10.84 -3.26
N HIS A 326 12.51 -9.82 -3.46
CA HIS A 326 12.09 -8.42 -3.60
C HIS A 326 12.54 -7.91 -4.95
N TYR A 327 11.76 -7.04 -5.57
CA TYR A 327 12.08 -6.54 -6.92
C TYR A 327 13.50 -5.94 -7.00
N VAL A 328 13.89 -5.20 -5.96
CA VAL A 328 15.20 -4.54 -5.87
C VAL A 328 16.39 -5.48 -5.62
N ASN A 329 16.16 -6.73 -5.18
CA ASN A 329 17.23 -7.71 -4.95
C ASN A 329 17.18 -8.91 -5.90
N ALA A 330 16.34 -8.80 -6.92
CA ALA A 330 16.09 -9.85 -7.90
C ALA A 330 16.86 -9.64 -9.23
N ASP A 331 17.87 -8.78 -9.23
CA ASP A 331 18.70 -8.44 -10.39
C ASP A 331 17.89 -8.06 -11.66
N MET A 332 16.66 -7.50 -11.45
CA MET A 332 15.77 -7.13 -12.56
C MET A 332 16.33 -5.98 -13.40
N PHE A 333 17.19 -5.15 -12.81
CA PHE A 333 17.84 -4.03 -13.51
C PHE A 333 19.01 -4.50 -14.37
N GLU A 334 19.70 -5.55 -13.96
CA GLU A 334 20.91 -6.07 -14.59
C GLU A 334 20.61 -7.17 -15.63
N ASP A 335 19.57 -7.99 -15.41
CA ASP A 335 19.28 -9.18 -16.19
C ASP A 335 18.12 -8.98 -17.18
N ALA A 336 18.45 -8.90 -18.47
CA ALA A 336 17.47 -8.75 -19.54
C ALA A 336 16.56 -9.99 -19.72
N ALA A 337 17.03 -11.19 -19.37
CA ALA A 337 16.22 -12.40 -19.49
C ALA A 337 15.10 -12.39 -18.45
N ARG A 338 15.37 -11.93 -17.21
CA ARG A 338 14.36 -11.77 -16.17
C ARG A 338 13.32 -10.71 -16.55
N ARG A 339 13.75 -9.60 -17.18
CA ARG A 339 12.80 -8.60 -17.71
C ARG A 339 11.94 -9.15 -18.84
N ALA A 340 12.49 -10.03 -19.68
CA ALA A 340 11.71 -10.69 -20.73
C ALA A 340 10.65 -11.65 -20.14
N GLU A 341 10.95 -12.33 -19.04
CA GLU A 341 9.95 -13.14 -18.32
C GLU A 341 8.86 -12.27 -17.70
N GLU A 342 9.21 -11.13 -17.10
CA GLU A 342 8.22 -10.17 -16.57
C GLU A 342 7.31 -9.63 -17.70
N LEU A 343 7.88 -9.26 -18.85
CA LEU A 343 7.11 -8.86 -20.02
C LEU A 343 6.13 -9.97 -20.45
N ALA A 344 6.61 -11.20 -20.57
CA ALA A 344 5.76 -12.34 -20.94
C ALA A 344 4.60 -12.55 -19.93
N PHE A 345 4.88 -12.41 -18.65
CA PHE A 345 3.84 -12.46 -17.60
C PHE A 345 2.79 -11.36 -17.80
N MET A 346 3.22 -10.12 -18.05
CA MET A 346 2.29 -8.99 -18.25
C MET A 346 1.47 -9.12 -19.53
N GLU A 347 2.07 -9.60 -20.63
CA GLU A 347 1.39 -9.81 -21.90
C GLU A 347 0.40 -10.98 -21.84
N GLN A 348 0.75 -12.05 -21.12
CA GLN A 348 -0.05 -13.27 -21.00
C GLN A 348 -0.87 -13.32 -19.70
N PHE A 349 -1.11 -12.19 -19.06
CA PHE A 349 -1.79 -12.13 -17.77
C PHE A 349 -3.19 -12.70 -17.81
N ASP A 350 -3.88 -12.68 -18.94
CA ASP A 350 -5.20 -13.30 -19.11
C ASP A 350 -5.17 -14.82 -18.88
N ALA A 351 -4.08 -15.50 -19.26
CA ALA A 351 -3.91 -16.92 -18.95
C ALA A 351 -3.71 -17.18 -17.45
N PHE A 352 -2.95 -16.31 -16.77
CA PHE A 352 -2.81 -16.36 -15.32
C PHE A 352 -4.15 -16.10 -14.61
N ARG A 353 -4.88 -15.07 -15.04
CA ARG A 353 -6.22 -14.73 -14.54
C ARG A 353 -7.22 -15.88 -14.73
N ALA A 354 -7.22 -16.51 -15.89
CA ALA A 354 -8.10 -17.65 -16.17
C ALA A 354 -7.77 -18.86 -15.27
N ARG A 355 -6.48 -19.15 -15.06
CA ARG A 355 -6.01 -20.27 -14.22
C ARG A 355 -6.38 -20.06 -12.75
N HIS A 356 -6.17 -18.86 -12.22
CA HIS A 356 -6.34 -18.55 -10.81
C HIS A 356 -7.65 -17.80 -10.48
N GLY A 357 -8.61 -17.76 -11.42
CA GLY A 357 -9.83 -16.94 -11.31
C GLY A 357 -10.63 -17.21 -10.05
N VAL A 358 -10.79 -18.49 -9.64
CA VAL A 358 -11.50 -18.87 -8.41
C VAL A 358 -10.78 -18.31 -7.17
N ALA A 359 -9.46 -18.45 -7.10
CA ALA A 359 -8.65 -17.96 -5.99
C ALA A 359 -8.68 -16.43 -5.91
N LEU A 360 -8.51 -15.74 -7.06
CA LEU A 360 -8.52 -14.27 -7.13
C LEU A 360 -9.88 -13.67 -6.75
N ALA A 361 -10.97 -14.29 -7.22
CA ALA A 361 -12.33 -13.88 -6.85
C ALA A 361 -12.59 -14.07 -5.35
N ALA A 362 -12.16 -15.19 -4.78
CA ALA A 362 -12.30 -15.45 -3.35
C ALA A 362 -11.47 -14.47 -2.49
N ILE A 363 -10.28 -14.07 -2.94
CA ILE A 363 -9.49 -13.03 -2.26
C ILE A 363 -10.27 -11.71 -2.25
N ALA A 364 -10.76 -11.26 -3.40
CA ALA A 364 -11.52 -10.01 -3.50
C ALA A 364 -12.77 -10.03 -2.60
N GLU A 365 -13.52 -11.14 -2.59
CA GLU A 365 -14.75 -11.30 -1.81
C GLU A 365 -14.45 -11.33 -0.29
N ARG A 366 -13.49 -12.14 0.13
CA ARG A 366 -13.22 -12.38 1.57
C ARG A 366 -12.46 -11.25 2.24
N ILE A 367 -11.58 -10.57 1.51
CA ILE A 367 -10.89 -9.38 1.99
C ILE A 367 -11.84 -8.19 2.01
N GLY A 368 -12.71 -8.03 1.00
CA GLY A 368 -13.79 -7.04 0.98
C GLY A 368 -13.36 -5.63 0.63
N LEU A 369 -12.12 -5.40 0.22
CA LEU A 369 -11.60 -4.10 -0.21
C LEU A 369 -11.82 -3.88 -1.71
N ASP A 370 -12.13 -2.63 -2.07
CA ASP A 370 -12.32 -2.24 -3.48
C ASP A 370 -10.98 -2.16 -4.25
N TYR A 371 -9.91 -1.78 -3.55
CA TYR A 371 -8.55 -1.77 -4.06
C TYR A 371 -7.63 -2.47 -3.06
N VAL A 372 -6.99 -3.52 -3.48
CA VAL A 372 -6.01 -4.27 -2.68
C VAL A 372 -4.99 -4.92 -3.61
N CYS A 373 -3.76 -5.11 -3.13
CA CYS A 373 -2.72 -5.83 -3.83
C CYS A 373 -2.41 -7.16 -3.13
N ILE A 374 -1.96 -8.13 -3.90
CA ILE A 374 -1.39 -9.37 -3.39
C ILE A 374 0.03 -9.53 -3.90
N ASP A 375 0.93 -9.96 -3.02
CA ASP A 375 2.20 -10.53 -3.40
C ASP A 375 2.04 -12.06 -3.41
N CYS A 376 2.25 -12.69 -4.57
CA CYS A 376 1.95 -14.09 -4.77
C CYS A 376 2.99 -14.80 -5.65
N ALA A 377 2.87 -16.13 -5.71
CA ALA A 377 3.62 -17.00 -6.59
C ALA A 377 2.72 -18.12 -7.09
N GLN A 378 3.22 -18.95 -7.98
CA GLN A 378 2.60 -20.23 -8.33
C GLN A 378 3.44 -21.38 -7.79
N THR A 379 2.81 -22.32 -7.08
CA THR A 379 3.47 -23.55 -6.63
C THR A 379 3.71 -24.50 -7.81
N GLN A 380 4.56 -25.52 -7.63
CA GLN A 380 4.72 -26.58 -8.63
C GLN A 380 3.44 -27.37 -8.87
N ALA A 381 2.54 -27.43 -7.90
CA ALA A 381 1.21 -28.03 -8.05
C ALA A 381 0.22 -27.15 -8.83
N GLY A 382 0.62 -25.92 -9.16
CA GLY A 382 -0.21 -24.99 -9.92
C GLY A 382 -1.14 -24.12 -9.06
N GLU A 383 -1.02 -24.15 -7.73
CA GLU A 383 -1.80 -23.33 -6.82
C GLU A 383 -1.28 -21.89 -6.76
N LEU A 384 -2.17 -20.93 -6.51
CA LEU A 384 -1.80 -19.55 -6.20
C LEU A 384 -1.31 -19.47 -4.75
N LEU A 385 -0.01 -19.34 -4.54
CA LEU A 385 0.58 -19.12 -3.22
C LEU A 385 0.54 -17.61 -2.92
N VAL A 386 -0.16 -17.21 -1.87
CA VAL A 386 -0.25 -15.82 -1.41
C VAL A 386 0.70 -15.61 -0.23
N PHE A 387 1.58 -14.59 -0.33
CA PHE A 387 2.51 -14.20 0.73
C PHE A 387 1.96 -13.07 1.58
N GLU A 388 1.24 -12.15 0.94
CA GLU A 388 0.77 -10.91 1.56
C GLU A 388 -0.43 -10.37 0.79
N VAL A 389 -1.39 -9.85 1.54
CA VAL A 389 -2.53 -9.08 1.02
C VAL A 389 -2.47 -7.72 1.70
N ASP A 390 -2.36 -6.64 0.94
CA ASP A 390 -2.28 -5.31 1.50
C ASP A 390 -2.68 -4.25 0.47
N HIS A 391 -3.41 -3.23 0.89
CA HIS A 391 -3.79 -2.11 0.03
C HIS A 391 -2.78 -0.96 0.06
N ALA A 392 -1.88 -0.95 1.07
CA ALA A 392 -0.83 0.06 1.20
C ALA A 392 0.45 -0.25 0.40
N MET A 393 0.47 -1.33 -0.38
CA MET A 393 1.59 -1.65 -1.26
C MET A 393 1.84 -0.57 -2.29
N VAL A 394 3.11 -0.22 -2.49
CA VAL A 394 3.52 0.71 -3.56
C VAL A 394 3.23 0.09 -4.92
N VAL A 395 2.41 0.76 -5.71
CA VAL A 395 2.15 0.48 -7.14
C VAL A 395 2.40 1.77 -7.92
N HIS A 396 3.20 1.70 -8.97
CA HIS A 396 3.62 2.88 -9.73
C HIS A 396 3.84 2.57 -11.20
N ALA A 397 3.94 3.61 -12.04
CA ALA A 397 4.26 3.52 -13.47
C ALA A 397 5.52 4.35 -13.80
N MET A 398 6.49 4.40 -12.86
CA MET A 398 7.65 5.31 -12.90
C MET A 398 8.96 4.60 -13.25
N ASP A 399 8.91 3.32 -13.65
CA ASP A 399 10.10 2.59 -14.06
C ASP A 399 10.79 3.27 -15.26
N GLN A 400 12.13 3.19 -15.31
CA GLN A 400 12.92 3.77 -16.39
C GLN A 400 12.54 3.14 -17.74
N GLU A 401 12.00 3.95 -18.66
CA GLU A 401 11.51 3.48 -19.96
C GLU A 401 12.61 2.81 -20.80
N ALA A 402 13.87 3.24 -20.65
CA ALA A 402 15.02 2.63 -21.33
C ALA A 402 15.27 1.17 -20.91
N LEU A 403 14.97 0.80 -19.66
CA LEU A 403 15.15 -0.55 -19.14
C LEU A 403 13.86 -1.38 -19.18
N PHE A 404 12.71 -0.73 -18.98
CA PHE A 404 11.40 -1.35 -18.84
C PHE A 404 10.35 -0.71 -19.78
N PRO A 405 10.58 -0.70 -21.10
CA PRO A 405 9.71 0.03 -22.06
C PRO A 405 8.26 -0.48 -22.04
N TYR A 406 8.04 -1.74 -21.67
CA TYR A 406 6.74 -2.38 -21.61
C TYR A 406 5.89 -1.97 -20.39
N LYS A 407 6.52 -1.61 -19.27
CA LYS A 407 5.79 -1.35 -18.01
C LYS A 407 4.82 -0.19 -18.13
N LYS A 408 5.19 0.88 -18.83
CA LYS A 408 4.33 2.05 -19.03
C LYS A 408 2.96 1.67 -19.62
N ILE A 409 2.94 0.75 -20.59
CA ILE A 409 1.71 0.30 -21.25
C ILE A 409 0.86 -0.55 -20.30
N HIS A 410 1.49 -1.50 -19.59
CA HIS A 410 0.79 -2.41 -18.69
C HIS A 410 0.31 -1.71 -17.42
N MET A 411 1.13 -0.84 -16.83
CA MET A 411 0.74 -0.06 -15.65
C MET A 411 -0.32 1.00 -15.96
N ALA A 412 -0.42 1.46 -17.22
CA ALA A 412 -1.54 2.30 -17.65
C ALA A 412 -2.90 1.59 -17.50
N LYS A 413 -2.95 0.25 -17.66
CA LYS A 413 -4.18 -0.54 -17.43
C LYS A 413 -4.59 -0.50 -15.96
N VAL A 414 -3.64 -0.70 -15.03
CA VAL A 414 -3.89 -0.63 -13.58
C VAL A 414 -4.38 0.76 -13.19
N ARG A 415 -3.69 1.79 -13.64
CA ARG A 415 -4.05 3.19 -13.41
C ARG A 415 -5.43 3.53 -13.93
N GLN A 416 -5.74 3.14 -15.18
CA GLN A 416 -7.04 3.38 -15.78
C GLN A 416 -8.16 2.66 -15.02
N ALA A 417 -7.95 1.41 -14.60
CA ALA A 417 -8.93 0.66 -13.82
C ALA A 417 -9.26 1.35 -12.48
N VAL A 418 -8.25 1.90 -11.77
CA VAL A 418 -8.47 2.65 -10.53
C VAL A 418 -9.25 3.94 -10.81
N VAL A 419 -8.86 4.71 -11.85
CA VAL A 419 -9.58 5.94 -12.23
C VAL A 419 -11.03 5.63 -12.60
N ASP A 420 -11.27 4.61 -13.40
CA ASP A 420 -12.62 4.21 -13.84
C ASP A 420 -13.46 3.73 -12.66
N PHE A 421 -12.89 2.99 -11.73
CA PHE A 421 -13.54 2.58 -10.50
C PHE A 421 -13.99 3.79 -9.67
N LEU A 422 -13.10 4.74 -9.42
CA LEU A 422 -13.42 5.95 -8.65
C LEU A 422 -14.46 6.84 -9.35
N LEU A 423 -14.41 6.96 -10.69
CA LEU A 423 -15.41 7.66 -11.47
C LEU A 423 -16.79 6.97 -11.40
N ARG A 424 -16.83 5.64 -11.46
CA ARG A 424 -18.10 4.89 -11.27
C ARG A 424 -18.72 5.14 -9.90
N LEU A 425 -17.90 5.22 -8.83
CA LEU A 425 -18.39 5.56 -7.49
C LEU A 425 -19.02 6.96 -7.46
N LYS A 426 -18.32 7.96 -8.01
CA LYS A 426 -18.80 9.35 -8.12
C LYS A 426 -20.15 9.41 -8.87
N ASP A 427 -20.24 8.79 -10.04
CA ASP A 427 -21.43 8.87 -10.90
C ASP A 427 -22.61 8.07 -10.32
N GLY A 428 -22.35 6.91 -9.72
CA GLY A 428 -23.36 6.14 -9.00
C GLY A 428 -23.96 6.89 -7.81
N ALA A 429 -23.18 7.72 -7.11
CA ALA A 429 -23.67 8.58 -6.04
C ALA A 429 -24.57 9.71 -6.56
N LYS A 430 -24.18 10.35 -7.67
CA LYS A 430 -25.02 11.39 -8.33
C LYS A 430 -26.37 10.83 -8.75
N THR A 431 -26.39 9.63 -9.33
CA THR A 431 -27.62 8.96 -9.74
C THR A 431 -28.52 8.67 -8.53
N ARG A 432 -27.98 8.12 -7.43
CA ARG A 432 -28.74 7.90 -6.20
C ARG A 432 -29.30 9.18 -5.60
N GLN A 433 -28.53 10.27 -5.61
CA GLN A 433 -28.97 11.56 -5.11
C GLN A 433 -30.09 12.17 -5.98
N ALA A 434 -29.99 12.04 -7.30
CA ALA A 434 -31.04 12.46 -8.23
C ALA A 434 -32.33 11.70 -7.99
N LEU A 435 -32.28 10.38 -7.86
CA LEU A 435 -33.45 9.53 -7.57
C LEU A 435 -34.11 9.89 -6.23
N ARG A 436 -33.32 10.14 -5.17
CA ARG A 436 -33.87 10.58 -3.87
C ARG A 436 -34.57 11.92 -3.96
N LYS A 437 -34.03 12.87 -4.74
CA LYS A 437 -34.69 14.18 -4.98
C LYS A 437 -36.04 14.03 -5.71
N ILE A 438 -36.11 13.16 -6.71
CA ILE A 438 -37.35 12.86 -7.44
C ILE A 438 -38.37 12.22 -6.50
N GLN A 439 -37.99 11.21 -5.72
CA GLN A 439 -38.87 10.55 -4.75
C GLN A 439 -39.40 11.49 -3.67
N SER A 440 -38.55 12.39 -3.12
CA SER A 440 -38.98 13.37 -2.14
C SER A 440 -39.92 14.41 -2.75
N ALA A 441 -39.70 14.86 -4.01
CA ALA A 441 -40.59 15.74 -4.71
C ALA A 441 -41.98 15.10 -4.96
N GLN A 442 -42.00 13.83 -5.37
CA GLN A 442 -43.22 13.06 -5.56
C GLN A 442 -44.01 12.86 -4.26
N GLN A 443 -43.30 12.58 -3.14
CA GLN A 443 -43.92 12.45 -1.82
C GLN A 443 -44.50 13.79 -1.31
N GLN A 444 -43.86 14.92 -1.62
CA GLN A 444 -44.38 16.24 -1.28
C GLN A 444 -45.63 16.57 -2.09
N GLN A 445 -45.68 16.23 -3.36
CA GLN A 445 -46.88 16.42 -4.23
C GLN A 445 -48.05 15.47 -3.85
N ALA A 446 -47.74 14.30 -3.31
CA ALA A 446 -48.77 13.31 -2.91
C ALA A 446 -49.33 13.58 -1.48
N ARG A 447 -48.82 14.55 -0.73
CA ARG A 447 -49.45 14.95 0.54
C ARG A 447 -50.74 15.73 0.23
N PRO A 448 -51.94 15.24 0.61
CA PRO A 448 -53.16 15.98 0.47
C PRO A 448 -53.07 17.29 1.25
N ALA A 449 -53.52 18.37 0.66
CA ALA A 449 -53.70 19.66 1.36
C ALA A 449 -54.63 19.41 2.55
N SER A 450 -54.04 19.21 3.71
CA SER A 450 -54.79 19.04 4.97
C SER A 450 -55.42 20.36 5.35
N GLY A 451 -56.74 20.51 4.98
CA GLY A 451 -57.71 21.12 5.84
C GLY A 451 -57.58 22.63 6.09
N ALA A 452 -58.00 23.44 5.12
CA ALA A 452 -58.78 24.64 5.51
C ALA A 452 -60.23 24.15 5.65
N GLY A 453 -60.69 24.08 6.86
CA GLY A 453 -62.09 23.71 7.02
C GLY A 453 -62.51 23.69 8.49
N HIS A 454 -63.20 24.67 8.82
CA HIS A 454 -64.39 24.94 9.61
C HIS A 454 -64.09 25.54 10.98
N ALA A 455 -64.07 26.90 10.98
CA ALA A 455 -64.64 27.64 12.06
C ALA A 455 -66.11 27.87 11.70
N GLY A 456 -67.00 27.29 12.47
CA GLY A 456 -68.41 27.57 12.58
C GLY A 456 -68.78 27.57 14.04
#